data_3257c30b3f9f15c9d8ece2f865dd5140
#
_entry.id   3257c30b3f9f15c9d8ece2f865dd5140
#
_cell.length_a   1.000
_cell.length_b   1.000
_cell.length_c   1.000
_cell.angle_alpha   90.00
_cell.angle_beta   90.00
_cell.angle_gamma   90.00
#
_symmetry.space_group_name_H-M   'P 1'
#
loop_
_entity.id
_entity.type
_entity.pdbx_description
1 polymer ?
#
loop_
_entity_poly.entity_id
_entity_poly.type
_entity_poly.pdbx_seq_one_letter_code
_entity_poly.pdbx_strand_id
1 'polypeptide(L)'
;MMELVNHMDNGTLKDEDVCKKLESKIVSYKEKLYSDALTGVYNRRFYEENVKNSKINAGIAMLDVDDFKLYNDSLGHIAGDMALCACADTIKNCIRKSDQAIRYGGDEFLIIIYDVTEDEFRKKLMDIQDAVNKTVIPEYSKIQLQVSIGGVICTDETVADAVLRADSLMYIAKNRKNIVIIENDEDVTKEELDEIKQQVLIVDDAILNRELLSEMLGNDFRILEASNGAECVEKLKEYGTG
;
A
#
# COMPACT_ATOMS: atom_id res chain seq x y z
N MET A 1 20.31 -12.87 -26.49
CA MET A 1 21.26 -13.99 -26.36
C MET A 1 21.99 -14.27 -27.64
N MET A 2 21.35 -14.38 -28.79
CA MET A 2 22.03 -14.61 -30.11
C MET A 2 23.03 -13.52 -30.53
N GLU A 3 22.76 -12.23 -30.29
CA GLU A 3 23.68 -11.13 -30.60
C GLU A 3 24.97 -11.11 -29.78
N LEU A 4 24.93 -11.63 -28.53
CA LEU A 4 26.12 -11.75 -27.68
C LEU A 4 27.03 -12.89 -28.09
N VAL A 5 26.48 -13.98 -28.59
CA VAL A 5 27.25 -15.14 -29.09
C VAL A 5 28.01 -14.78 -30.36
N ASN A 6 27.42 -14.00 -31.28
CA ASN A 6 28.06 -13.55 -32.50
C ASN A 6 29.23 -12.55 -32.26
N HIS A 7 29.30 -11.89 -31.08
CA HIS A 7 30.42 -10.99 -30.75
C HIS A 7 31.58 -11.69 -30.02
N MET A 8 31.37 -12.88 -29.50
CA MET A 8 32.43 -13.67 -28.86
C MET A 8 33.40 -14.31 -29.90
N ASP A 9 32.96 -14.48 -31.13
CA ASP A 9 33.78 -15.08 -32.20
C ASP A 9 34.86 -14.14 -32.77
N ASN A 10 34.84 -12.83 -32.44
CA ASN A 10 35.78 -11.86 -32.99
C ASN A 10 36.97 -11.46 -32.07
N GLY A 11 37.24 -12.18 -31.00
CA GLY A 11 38.49 -12.13 -30.21
C GLY A 11 38.94 -10.78 -29.62
N THR A 12 38.06 -9.77 -29.52
CA THR A 12 38.47 -8.39 -29.19
C THR A 12 37.78 -7.76 -27.96
N LEU A 13 36.87 -8.44 -27.29
CA LEU A 13 36.30 -7.96 -26.04
C LEU A 13 37.08 -8.56 -24.85
N LYS A 14 37.72 -7.70 -24.06
CA LYS A 14 38.28 -8.13 -22.77
C LYS A 14 37.13 -8.65 -21.90
N ASP A 15 37.35 -9.71 -21.12
CA ASP A 15 36.35 -10.30 -20.21
C ASP A 15 35.66 -9.25 -19.35
N GLU A 16 36.36 -8.18 -18.98
CA GLU A 16 35.86 -7.06 -18.19
C GLU A 16 34.76 -6.24 -18.90
N ASP A 17 34.85 -6.04 -20.22
CA ASP A 17 33.87 -5.33 -21.03
C ASP A 17 32.60 -6.17 -21.22
N VAL A 18 32.74 -7.49 -21.29
CA VAL A 18 31.61 -8.43 -21.35
C VAL A 18 30.87 -8.44 -20.03
N CYS A 19 31.61 -8.50 -18.92
CA CYS A 19 31.00 -8.43 -17.56
C CYS A 19 30.21 -7.12 -17.35
N LYS A 20 30.78 -5.96 -17.63
CA LYS A 20 30.08 -4.65 -17.53
C LYS A 20 28.83 -4.59 -18.41
N LYS A 21 28.88 -5.14 -19.62
CA LYS A 21 27.74 -5.18 -20.52
C LYS A 21 26.64 -6.13 -20.05
N LEU A 22 27.00 -7.24 -19.43
CA LEU A 22 26.06 -8.16 -18.80
C LEU A 22 25.42 -7.53 -17.56
N GLU A 23 26.21 -6.90 -16.69
CA GLU A 23 25.72 -6.19 -15.52
C GLU A 23 24.72 -5.09 -15.91
N SER A 24 25.05 -4.25 -16.89
CA SER A 24 24.13 -3.21 -17.36
C SER A 24 22.82 -3.77 -17.92
N LYS A 25 22.86 -4.89 -18.63
CA LYS A 25 21.66 -5.58 -19.09
C LYS A 25 20.84 -6.16 -17.95
N ILE A 26 21.48 -6.76 -16.96
CA ILE A 26 20.79 -7.28 -15.76
C ILE A 26 20.07 -6.15 -15.02
N VAL A 27 20.74 -5.00 -14.83
CA VAL A 27 20.13 -3.81 -14.22
C VAL A 27 18.91 -3.36 -15.04
N SER A 28 19.06 -3.20 -16.35
CA SER A 28 17.95 -2.79 -17.22
C SER A 28 16.79 -3.79 -17.23
N TYR A 29 17.06 -5.10 -17.16
CA TYR A 29 16.00 -6.11 -17.03
C TYR A 29 15.29 -6.05 -15.67
N LYS A 30 16.04 -5.85 -14.59
CA LYS A 30 15.46 -5.68 -13.26
C LYS A 30 14.57 -4.44 -13.18
N GLU A 31 15.02 -3.31 -13.72
CA GLU A 31 14.22 -2.09 -13.80
C GLU A 31 12.90 -2.32 -14.55
N LYS A 32 12.95 -2.95 -15.72
CA LYS A 32 11.73 -3.29 -16.48
C LYS A 32 10.83 -4.29 -15.79
N LEU A 33 11.40 -5.24 -15.03
CA LEU A 33 10.64 -6.28 -14.32
C LEU A 33 9.87 -5.72 -13.14
N TYR A 34 10.45 -4.73 -12.45
CA TYR A 34 9.96 -4.22 -11.18
C TYR A 34 9.36 -2.82 -11.27
N SER A 35 9.40 -2.15 -12.43
CA SER A 35 8.74 -0.87 -12.64
C SER A 35 7.29 -1.05 -13.06
N ASP A 36 6.40 -0.20 -12.56
CA ASP A 36 5.05 -0.04 -13.09
C ASP A 36 5.10 0.71 -14.42
N ALA A 37 4.51 0.12 -15.48
CA ALA A 37 4.63 0.62 -16.84
C ALA A 37 3.95 1.99 -17.05
N LEU A 38 2.95 2.35 -16.23
CA LEU A 38 2.24 3.61 -16.33
C LEU A 38 2.96 4.71 -15.54
N THR A 39 3.26 4.44 -14.28
CA THR A 39 3.69 5.46 -13.31
C THR A 39 5.20 5.53 -13.11
N GLY A 40 5.94 4.50 -13.52
CA GLY A 40 7.40 4.42 -13.36
C GLY A 40 7.90 4.29 -11.93
N VAL A 41 7.03 4.11 -10.93
CA VAL A 41 7.40 3.65 -9.58
C VAL A 41 7.56 2.13 -9.58
N TYR A 42 7.95 1.53 -8.48
CA TYR A 42 7.96 0.07 -8.39
C TYR A 42 6.55 -0.49 -8.55
N ASN A 43 6.45 -1.72 -9.09
CA ASN A 43 5.19 -2.44 -9.21
C ASN A 43 4.98 -3.39 -8.02
N ARG A 44 3.76 -3.97 -7.91
CA ARG A 44 3.41 -4.93 -6.87
C ARG A 44 4.33 -6.15 -6.83
N ARG A 45 4.85 -6.58 -7.98
CA ARG A 45 5.79 -7.70 -8.05
C ARG A 45 7.08 -7.40 -7.28
N PHE A 46 7.59 -6.17 -7.34
CA PHE A 46 8.74 -5.75 -6.54
C PHE A 46 8.48 -5.95 -5.05
N TYR A 47 7.31 -5.52 -4.56
CA TYR A 47 6.90 -5.73 -3.18
C TYR A 47 6.89 -7.22 -2.82
N GLU A 48 6.19 -8.05 -3.58
CA GLU A 48 6.02 -9.48 -3.29
C GLU A 48 7.35 -10.25 -3.25
N GLU A 49 8.29 -9.94 -4.16
CA GLU A 49 9.54 -10.68 -4.32
C GLU A 49 10.71 -10.12 -3.48
N ASN A 50 10.70 -8.81 -3.14
CA ASN A 50 11.87 -8.17 -2.54
C ASN A 50 11.63 -7.54 -1.16
N VAL A 51 10.38 -7.23 -0.81
CA VAL A 51 10.08 -6.39 0.36
C VAL A 51 9.22 -7.08 1.40
N LYS A 52 8.18 -7.76 0.98
CA LYS A 52 7.08 -8.29 1.79
C LYS A 52 7.52 -9.02 3.06
N ASN A 53 8.50 -9.92 2.95
CA ASN A 53 8.96 -10.77 4.05
C ASN A 53 10.18 -10.19 4.78
N SER A 54 10.64 -8.99 4.41
CA SER A 54 11.77 -8.36 5.07
C SER A 54 11.36 -7.79 6.42
N LYS A 55 12.32 -7.77 7.36
CA LYS A 55 12.20 -7.06 8.64
C LYS A 55 13.09 -5.84 8.55
N ILE A 56 12.49 -4.67 8.62
CA ILE A 56 13.17 -3.38 8.46
C ILE A 56 12.64 -2.39 9.49
N ASN A 57 13.46 -1.41 9.84
CA ASN A 57 13.01 -0.25 10.60
C ASN A 57 12.68 0.86 9.61
N ALA A 58 11.40 1.11 9.40
CA ALA A 58 10.93 2.08 8.41
C ALA A 58 9.52 2.56 8.73
N GLY A 59 9.17 3.73 8.24
CA GLY A 59 7.78 4.14 8.11
C GLY A 59 7.15 3.47 6.89
N ILE A 60 6.01 2.82 7.08
CA ILE A 60 5.22 2.15 6.05
C ILE A 60 3.91 2.88 5.90
N ALA A 61 3.56 3.33 4.70
CA ALA A 61 2.29 3.99 4.45
C ALA A 61 1.58 3.40 3.24
N MET A 62 0.27 3.16 3.40
CA MET A 62 -0.66 2.90 2.31
C MET A 62 -1.36 4.21 1.93
N LEU A 63 -1.45 4.48 0.65
CA LEU A 63 -2.05 5.68 0.08
C LEU A 63 -3.04 5.27 -1.01
N ASP A 64 -4.23 5.87 -0.99
CA ASP A 64 -5.27 5.70 -2.01
C ASP A 64 -5.65 7.07 -2.60
N VAL A 65 -5.88 7.12 -3.91
CA VAL A 65 -6.32 8.33 -4.60
C VAL A 65 -7.82 8.48 -4.45
N ASP A 66 -8.26 9.49 -3.70
CA ASP A 66 -9.66 9.74 -3.40
C ASP A 66 -10.48 9.95 -4.69
N ASP A 67 -11.67 9.34 -4.73
CA ASP A 67 -12.63 9.47 -5.84
C ASP A 67 -12.05 9.08 -7.21
N PHE A 68 -11.01 8.26 -7.29
CA PHE A 68 -10.36 7.88 -8.56
C PHE A 68 -11.33 7.31 -9.60
N LYS A 69 -12.28 6.47 -9.14
CA LYS A 69 -13.33 5.94 -10.01
C LYS A 69 -14.17 7.07 -10.64
N LEU A 70 -14.46 8.13 -9.88
CA LEU A 70 -15.23 9.27 -10.39
C LEU A 70 -14.46 10.02 -11.49
N TYR A 71 -13.13 10.12 -11.40
CA TYR A 71 -12.30 10.70 -12.47
C TYR A 71 -12.41 9.86 -13.75
N ASN A 72 -12.29 8.53 -13.64
CA ASN A 72 -12.43 7.64 -14.79
C ASN A 72 -13.82 7.72 -15.43
N ASP A 73 -14.89 7.69 -14.62
CA ASP A 73 -16.27 7.68 -15.09
C ASP A 73 -16.67 9.03 -15.72
N SER A 74 -16.13 10.15 -15.21
CA SER A 74 -16.49 11.50 -15.66
C SER A 74 -15.63 12.03 -16.80
N LEU A 75 -14.33 11.68 -16.84
CA LEU A 75 -13.33 12.27 -17.73
C LEU A 75 -12.63 11.24 -18.62
N GLY A 76 -12.93 9.96 -18.41
CA GLY A 76 -12.35 8.84 -19.15
C GLY A 76 -11.00 8.34 -18.56
N HIS A 77 -10.64 7.13 -18.95
CA HIS A 77 -9.44 6.44 -18.40
C HIS A 77 -8.13 7.19 -18.66
N ILE A 78 -8.03 7.97 -19.74
CA ILE A 78 -6.82 8.78 -20.01
C ILE A 78 -6.61 9.83 -18.91
N ALA A 79 -7.67 10.46 -18.44
CA ALA A 79 -7.59 11.41 -17.33
C ALA A 79 -7.17 10.72 -16.02
N GLY A 80 -7.70 9.52 -15.75
CA GLY A 80 -7.30 8.69 -14.62
C GLY A 80 -5.83 8.27 -14.69
N ASP A 81 -5.36 7.85 -15.85
CA ASP A 81 -3.95 7.50 -16.06
C ASP A 81 -3.03 8.70 -15.80
N MET A 82 -3.40 9.90 -16.27
CA MET A 82 -2.66 11.14 -16.00
C MET A 82 -2.69 11.50 -14.50
N ALA A 83 -3.81 11.28 -13.82
CA ALA A 83 -3.92 11.48 -12.38
C ALA A 83 -2.97 10.57 -11.60
N LEU A 84 -2.91 9.28 -11.95
CA LEU A 84 -1.99 8.31 -11.35
C LEU A 84 -0.53 8.66 -11.61
N CYS A 85 -0.19 9.06 -12.84
CA CYS A 85 1.18 9.50 -13.16
C CYS A 85 1.56 10.74 -12.35
N ALA A 86 0.68 11.73 -12.27
CA ALA A 86 0.91 12.96 -11.52
C ALA A 86 1.07 12.69 -10.01
N CYS A 87 0.24 11.80 -9.44
CA CYS A 87 0.35 11.36 -8.05
C CYS A 87 1.69 10.66 -7.80
N ALA A 88 2.05 9.68 -8.63
CA ALA A 88 3.30 8.93 -8.50
C ALA A 88 4.55 9.82 -8.62
N ASP A 89 4.56 10.75 -9.57
CA ASP A 89 5.67 11.69 -9.74
C ASP A 89 5.78 12.63 -8.52
N THR A 90 4.66 13.07 -7.98
CA THR A 90 4.63 13.89 -6.76
C THR A 90 5.20 13.11 -5.57
N ILE A 91 4.77 11.88 -5.35
CA ILE A 91 5.31 11.00 -4.30
C ILE A 91 6.83 10.85 -4.45
N LYS A 92 7.31 10.50 -5.67
CA LYS A 92 8.75 10.33 -5.97
C LYS A 92 9.57 11.58 -5.65
N ASN A 93 9.01 12.76 -5.93
CA ASN A 93 9.69 14.03 -5.67
C ASN A 93 9.74 14.39 -4.17
N CYS A 94 8.82 13.86 -3.37
CA CYS A 94 8.77 14.10 -1.93
C CYS A 94 9.65 13.15 -1.10
N ILE A 95 10.05 11.99 -1.64
CA ILE A 95 10.84 10.98 -0.94
C ILE A 95 12.29 10.96 -1.40
N ARG A 96 13.18 10.36 -0.60
CA ARG A 96 14.61 10.21 -0.92
C ARG A 96 14.82 9.07 -1.92
N LYS A 97 15.98 9.03 -2.58
CA LYS A 97 16.35 7.91 -3.48
C LYS A 97 16.48 6.56 -2.76
N SER A 98 16.72 6.57 -1.45
CA SER A 98 16.74 5.38 -0.59
C SER A 98 15.35 4.84 -0.28
N ASP A 99 14.34 5.72 -0.34
CA ASP A 99 12.96 5.37 -0.03
C ASP A 99 12.29 4.73 -1.25
N GLN A 100 11.17 4.07 -1.03
CA GLN A 100 10.49 3.33 -2.09
C GLN A 100 9.05 3.80 -2.23
N ALA A 101 8.64 4.02 -3.47
CA ALA A 101 7.24 4.18 -3.86
C ALA A 101 6.86 3.01 -4.77
N ILE A 102 5.78 2.34 -4.46
CA ILE A 102 5.32 1.11 -5.11
C ILE A 102 3.85 1.30 -5.47
N ARG A 103 3.47 1.07 -6.71
CA ARG A 103 2.06 0.96 -7.06
C ARG A 103 1.56 -0.41 -6.64
N TYR A 104 0.76 -0.44 -5.57
CA TYR A 104 0.32 -1.65 -4.91
C TYR A 104 -0.95 -2.24 -5.55
N GLY A 105 -1.86 -1.37 -5.97
CA GLY A 105 -3.13 -1.68 -6.62
C GLY A 105 -3.44 -0.73 -7.78
N GLY A 106 -4.69 -0.63 -8.14
CA GLY A 106 -5.17 0.25 -9.22
C GLY A 106 -4.81 1.72 -8.98
N ASP A 107 -5.29 2.26 -7.87
CA ASP A 107 -5.13 3.65 -7.39
C ASP A 107 -4.41 3.70 -6.03
N GLU A 108 -3.85 2.58 -5.59
CA GLU A 108 -3.18 2.42 -4.31
C GLU A 108 -1.66 2.44 -4.45
N PHE A 109 -0.99 3.16 -3.55
CA PHE A 109 0.46 3.23 -3.47
C PHE A 109 0.94 2.82 -2.08
N LEU A 110 2.02 2.04 -2.04
CA LEU A 110 2.76 1.72 -0.83
C LEU A 110 4.04 2.57 -0.81
N ILE A 111 4.28 3.26 0.30
CA ILE A 111 5.46 4.11 0.50
C ILE A 111 6.26 3.57 1.66
N ILE A 112 7.57 3.40 1.47
CA ILE A 112 8.50 2.94 2.50
C ILE A 112 9.56 4.01 2.70
N ILE A 113 9.65 4.55 3.91
CA ILE A 113 10.60 5.59 4.29
C ILE A 113 11.54 5.03 5.34
N TYR A 114 12.80 4.85 4.96
CA TYR A 114 13.82 4.26 5.81
C TYR A 114 14.38 5.25 6.83
N ASP A 115 14.84 4.73 7.96
CA ASP A 115 15.56 5.48 9.00
C ASP A 115 14.84 6.79 9.36
N VAL A 116 13.59 6.68 9.82
CA VAL A 116 12.71 7.79 10.15
C VAL A 116 12.11 7.62 11.55
N THR A 117 11.99 8.71 12.30
CA THR A 117 11.21 8.75 13.52
C THR A 117 9.72 8.93 13.20
N GLU A 118 8.85 8.67 14.18
CA GLU A 118 7.39 8.82 13.99
C GLU A 118 7.00 10.25 13.60
N ASP A 119 7.58 11.27 14.26
CA ASP A 119 7.31 12.68 13.95
C ASP A 119 7.78 13.09 12.55
N GLU A 120 8.97 12.62 12.15
CA GLU A 120 9.49 12.87 10.80
C GLU A 120 8.66 12.16 9.74
N PHE A 121 8.20 10.93 10.04
CA PHE A 121 7.35 10.16 9.16
C PHE A 121 5.99 10.83 8.98
N ARG A 122 5.32 11.22 10.08
CA ARG A 122 4.07 11.99 10.06
C ARG A 122 4.20 13.23 9.18
N LYS A 123 5.22 14.03 9.46
CA LYS A 123 5.49 15.24 8.68
C LYS A 123 5.69 14.94 7.20
N LYS A 124 6.42 13.88 6.88
CA LYS A 124 6.66 13.46 5.49
C LYS A 124 5.38 13.06 4.77
N LEU A 125 4.47 12.33 5.43
CA LEU A 125 3.18 11.97 4.86
C LEU A 125 2.29 13.19 4.63
N MET A 126 2.28 14.14 5.56
CA MET A 126 1.56 15.42 5.40
C MET A 126 2.15 16.25 4.24
N ASP A 127 3.47 16.29 4.10
CA ASP A 127 4.14 16.97 2.98
C ASP A 127 3.76 16.34 1.64
N ILE A 128 3.65 14.99 1.57
CA ILE A 128 3.21 14.25 0.37
C ILE A 128 1.76 14.60 0.04
N GLN A 129 0.85 14.52 1.02
CA GLN A 129 -0.56 14.85 0.85
C GLN A 129 -0.72 16.30 0.34
N ASP A 130 -0.07 17.25 0.99
CA ASP A 130 -0.09 18.66 0.60
C ASP A 130 0.45 18.91 -0.82
N ALA A 131 1.52 18.19 -1.19
CA ALA A 131 2.08 18.26 -2.54
C ALA A 131 1.11 17.70 -3.58
N VAL A 132 0.46 16.56 -3.30
CA VAL A 132 -0.56 15.98 -4.18
C VAL A 132 -1.75 16.93 -4.34
N ASN A 133 -2.25 17.52 -3.24
CA ASN A 133 -3.35 18.49 -3.27
C ASN A 133 -3.04 19.73 -4.13
N LYS A 134 -1.76 20.11 -4.26
CA LYS A 134 -1.29 21.23 -5.08
C LYS A 134 -0.94 20.84 -6.51
N THR A 135 -0.96 19.54 -6.83
CA THR A 135 -0.59 19.04 -8.14
C THR A 135 -1.67 19.41 -9.16
N VAL A 136 -1.27 20.06 -10.23
CA VAL A 136 -2.14 20.41 -11.35
C VAL A 136 -1.90 19.43 -12.49
N ILE A 137 -2.94 18.77 -12.97
CA ILE A 137 -2.88 17.92 -14.16
C ILE A 137 -3.06 18.81 -15.38
N PRO A 138 -2.05 18.93 -16.29
CA PRO A 138 -2.21 19.66 -17.55
C PRO A 138 -3.45 19.16 -18.27
N GLU A 139 -4.15 19.91 -19.06
CA GLU A 139 -5.41 19.54 -19.77
C GLU A 139 -6.61 19.26 -18.86
N TYR A 140 -6.41 18.90 -17.58
CA TYR A 140 -7.48 18.59 -16.60
C TYR A 140 -7.35 19.46 -15.34
N SER A 141 -7.09 20.76 -15.49
CA SER A 141 -6.84 21.71 -14.39
C SER A 141 -8.00 21.84 -13.37
N LYS A 142 -9.17 21.30 -13.69
CA LYS A 142 -10.31 21.23 -12.76
C LYS A 142 -10.26 20.02 -11.82
N ILE A 143 -9.42 19.03 -12.10
CA ILE A 143 -9.19 17.90 -11.19
C ILE A 143 -8.33 18.39 -10.05
N GLN A 144 -8.83 18.30 -8.84
CA GLN A 144 -8.06 18.47 -7.62
C GLN A 144 -7.74 17.09 -7.06
N LEU A 145 -6.49 16.64 -7.21
CA LEU A 145 -6.07 15.38 -6.64
C LEU A 145 -6.13 15.44 -5.12
N GLN A 146 -6.71 14.43 -4.52
CA GLN A 146 -6.74 14.21 -3.09
C GLN A 146 -6.33 12.78 -2.79
N VAL A 147 -5.72 12.56 -1.63
CA VAL A 147 -5.26 11.24 -1.22
C VAL A 147 -5.54 11.02 0.26
N SER A 148 -5.93 9.81 0.58
CA SER A 148 -6.08 9.31 1.94
C SER A 148 -4.92 8.39 2.27
N ILE A 149 -4.26 8.62 3.41
CA ILE A 149 -3.02 7.94 3.77
C ILE A 149 -3.12 7.33 5.15
N GLY A 150 -2.81 6.05 5.27
CA GLY A 150 -2.62 5.36 6.54
C GLY A 150 -1.14 5.00 6.73
N GLY A 151 -0.56 5.28 7.89
CA GLY A 151 0.86 5.07 8.14
C GLY A 151 1.17 4.44 9.49
N VAL A 152 2.20 3.59 9.53
CA VAL A 152 2.71 2.95 10.75
C VAL A 152 4.23 2.95 10.78
N ILE A 153 4.82 2.84 11.96
CA ILE A 153 6.24 2.52 12.10
C ILE A 153 6.40 1.00 12.21
N CYS A 154 7.17 0.44 11.28
CA CYS A 154 7.53 -0.97 11.24
C CYS A 154 8.80 -1.20 12.05
N THR A 155 8.71 -1.99 13.12
CA THR A 155 9.84 -2.40 13.98
C THR A 155 9.63 -3.84 14.41
N ASP A 156 10.68 -4.67 14.32
CA ASP A 156 10.69 -6.08 14.76
C ASP A 156 9.64 -7.02 14.12
N GLU A 157 8.93 -6.56 13.12
CA GLU A 157 7.91 -7.30 12.37
C GLU A 157 8.25 -7.40 10.88
N THR A 158 7.46 -8.11 10.10
CA THR A 158 7.59 -8.12 8.63
C THR A 158 6.93 -6.89 8.01
N VAL A 159 7.41 -6.47 6.85
CA VAL A 159 6.74 -5.39 6.10
C VAL A 159 5.29 -5.78 5.76
N ALA A 160 4.99 -7.06 5.57
CA ALA A 160 3.63 -7.52 5.31
C ALA A 160 2.69 -7.22 6.48
N ASP A 161 3.13 -7.44 7.73
CA ASP A 161 2.34 -7.15 8.93
C ASP A 161 2.10 -5.64 9.07
N ALA A 162 3.15 -4.84 8.86
CA ALA A 162 3.04 -3.38 8.87
C ALA A 162 2.12 -2.83 7.77
N VAL A 163 2.15 -3.42 6.56
CA VAL A 163 1.24 -3.05 5.46
C VAL A 163 -0.21 -3.31 5.83
N LEU A 164 -0.53 -4.43 6.48
CA LEU A 164 -1.91 -4.71 6.93
C LEU A 164 -2.42 -3.65 7.91
N ARG A 165 -1.57 -3.20 8.86
CA ARG A 165 -1.94 -2.13 9.81
C ARG A 165 -2.09 -0.78 9.10
N ALA A 166 -1.17 -0.43 8.20
CA ALA A 166 -1.24 0.80 7.41
C ALA A 166 -2.48 0.83 6.50
N ASP A 167 -2.84 -0.29 5.89
CA ASP A 167 -4.05 -0.45 5.06
C ASP A 167 -5.32 -0.20 5.87
N SER A 168 -5.39 -0.73 7.08
CA SER A 168 -6.50 -0.49 8.00
C SER A 168 -6.66 1.00 8.33
N LEU A 169 -5.57 1.71 8.59
CA LEU A 169 -5.60 3.16 8.84
C LEU A 169 -5.94 3.96 7.57
N MET A 170 -5.45 3.53 6.41
CA MET A 170 -5.83 4.13 5.12
C MET A 170 -7.34 4.01 4.87
N TYR A 171 -7.94 2.88 5.22
CA TYR A 171 -9.40 2.71 5.09
C TYR A 171 -10.19 3.72 5.96
N ILE A 172 -9.74 3.97 7.20
CA ILE A 172 -10.33 5.03 8.05
C ILE A 172 -10.12 6.41 7.39
N ALA A 173 -8.90 6.68 6.92
CA ALA A 173 -8.59 7.93 6.23
C ALA A 173 -9.48 8.15 4.99
N LYS A 174 -9.76 7.09 4.21
CA LYS A 174 -10.61 7.11 3.02
C LYS A 174 -12.07 7.46 3.35
N ASN A 175 -12.60 7.03 4.49
CA ASN A 175 -13.94 7.40 4.94
C ASN A 175 -14.05 8.90 5.28
N ARG A 176 -12.97 9.51 5.77
CA ARG A 176 -12.88 10.95 6.09
C ARG A 176 -12.45 11.79 4.90
N LYS A 177 -11.77 11.20 3.91
CA LYS A 177 -11.14 11.76 2.71
C LYS A 177 -10.07 12.81 2.98
N ASN A 178 -9.06 12.82 2.14
CA ASN A 178 -7.99 13.79 2.13
C ASN A 178 -7.34 14.02 3.51
N ILE A 179 -6.99 12.94 4.20
CA ILE A 179 -6.39 12.98 5.53
C ILE A 179 -5.25 11.97 5.64
N VAL A 180 -4.30 12.28 6.52
CA VAL A 180 -3.24 11.38 6.96
C VAL A 180 -3.59 10.87 8.34
N ILE A 181 -3.61 9.56 8.51
CA ILE A 181 -3.78 8.90 9.81
C ILE A 181 -2.54 8.04 10.05
N ILE A 182 -1.91 8.19 11.20
CA ILE A 182 -0.86 7.27 11.62
C ILE A 182 -1.26 6.54 12.90
N GLU A 183 -0.58 5.45 13.17
CA GLU A 183 -0.81 4.67 14.38
C GLU A 183 -0.66 5.55 15.63
N ASN A 184 -1.53 5.35 16.60
CA ASN A 184 -1.65 6.14 17.83
C ASN A 184 -2.15 7.59 17.65
N ASP A 185 -2.76 7.93 16.52
CA ASP A 185 -3.46 9.19 16.39
C ASP A 185 -4.63 9.28 17.39
N GLU A 186 -4.63 10.33 18.22
CA GLU A 186 -5.68 10.57 19.22
C GLU A 186 -7.07 10.77 18.60
N ASP A 187 -7.11 11.14 17.32
CA ASP A 187 -8.35 11.38 16.58
C ASP A 187 -9.00 10.08 16.05
N VAL A 188 -8.33 8.94 16.13
CA VAL A 188 -8.89 7.64 15.72
C VAL A 188 -9.64 7.03 16.86
N THR A 189 -10.95 6.88 16.70
CA THR A 189 -11.81 6.31 17.72
C THR A 189 -11.69 4.79 17.78
N LYS A 190 -11.98 4.22 18.94
CA LYS A 190 -11.99 2.76 19.11
C LYS A 190 -13.04 2.11 18.21
N GLU A 191 -14.17 2.79 18.03
CA GLU A 191 -15.26 2.36 17.15
C GLU A 191 -14.79 2.22 15.69
N GLU A 192 -14.05 3.20 15.17
CA GLU A 192 -13.50 3.14 13.81
C GLU A 192 -12.50 1.99 13.65
N LEU A 193 -11.65 1.76 14.65
CA LEU A 193 -10.73 0.61 14.65
C LEU A 193 -11.48 -0.72 14.70
N ASP A 194 -12.58 -0.79 15.45
CA ASP A 194 -13.40 -2.01 15.55
C ASP A 194 -14.19 -2.27 14.26
N GLU A 195 -14.60 -1.24 13.51
CA GLU A 195 -15.31 -1.39 12.24
C GLU A 195 -14.46 -2.03 11.13
N ILE A 196 -13.15 -1.80 11.15
CA ILE A 196 -12.21 -2.37 10.15
C ILE A 196 -11.70 -3.76 10.51
N LYS A 197 -11.89 -4.21 11.77
CA LYS A 197 -11.52 -5.56 12.16
C LYS A 197 -12.32 -6.60 11.40
N GLN A 198 -11.65 -7.64 10.94
CA GLN A 198 -12.30 -8.79 10.33
C GLN A 198 -13.31 -9.40 11.31
N GLN A 199 -14.52 -9.68 10.83
CA GLN A 199 -15.54 -10.31 11.66
C GLN A 199 -15.29 -11.81 11.81
N VAL A 200 -15.39 -12.29 13.04
CA VAL A 200 -15.35 -13.73 13.39
C VAL A 200 -16.63 -14.07 14.13
N LEU A 201 -17.36 -15.06 13.62
CA LEU A 201 -18.54 -15.62 14.29
C LEU A 201 -18.17 -16.85 15.10
N ILE A 202 -18.27 -16.74 16.42
CA ILE A 202 -18.07 -17.82 17.38
C ILE A 202 -19.41 -18.51 17.63
N VAL A 203 -19.47 -19.82 17.35
CA VAL A 203 -20.69 -20.63 17.54
C VAL A 203 -20.40 -21.74 18.53
N ASP A 204 -20.95 -21.66 19.73
CA ASP A 204 -20.81 -22.69 20.79
C ASP A 204 -22.00 -22.57 21.75
N ASP A 205 -22.54 -23.69 22.23
CA ASP A 205 -23.66 -23.69 23.16
C ASP A 205 -23.24 -23.34 24.61
N ALA A 206 -21.96 -23.53 24.94
CA ALA A 206 -21.39 -23.17 26.24
C ALA A 206 -20.97 -21.70 26.29
N ILE A 207 -21.58 -20.92 27.19
CA ILE A 207 -21.25 -19.50 27.39
C ILE A 207 -19.77 -19.29 27.68
N LEU A 208 -19.19 -20.12 28.56
CA LEU A 208 -17.76 -20.01 28.94
C LEU A 208 -16.80 -20.16 27.75
N ASN A 209 -17.13 -21.02 26.79
CA ASN A 209 -16.32 -21.21 25.61
C ASN A 209 -16.36 -19.95 24.72
N ARG A 210 -17.56 -19.38 24.55
CA ARG A 210 -17.71 -18.14 23.76
C ARG A 210 -16.98 -16.99 24.42
N GLU A 211 -17.16 -16.78 25.73
CA GLU A 211 -16.46 -15.72 26.49
C GLU A 211 -14.95 -15.87 26.40
N LEU A 212 -14.41 -17.08 26.57
CA LEU A 212 -12.97 -17.35 26.46
C LEU A 212 -12.43 -17.01 25.07
N LEU A 213 -13.12 -17.47 24.01
CA LEU A 213 -12.72 -17.20 22.63
C LEU A 213 -12.87 -15.72 22.29
N SER A 214 -13.92 -15.06 22.78
CA SER A 214 -14.12 -13.62 22.58
C SER A 214 -13.03 -12.79 23.28
N GLU A 215 -12.58 -13.20 24.47
CA GLU A 215 -11.46 -12.56 25.16
C GLU A 215 -10.14 -12.78 24.41
N MET A 216 -9.90 -13.99 23.91
CA MET A 216 -8.67 -14.31 23.17
C MET A 216 -8.58 -13.60 21.83
N LEU A 217 -9.69 -13.44 21.10
CA LEU A 217 -9.72 -12.93 19.74
C LEU A 217 -10.18 -11.47 19.63
N GLY A 218 -10.81 -10.91 20.64
CA GLY A 218 -11.46 -9.59 20.60
C GLY A 218 -10.50 -8.41 20.38
N ASN A 219 -9.19 -8.60 20.61
CA ASN A 219 -8.22 -7.57 20.29
C ASN A 219 -7.98 -7.45 18.77
N ASP A 220 -8.01 -8.59 18.06
CA ASP A 220 -7.65 -8.68 16.64
C ASP A 220 -8.85 -8.75 15.71
N PHE A 221 -9.99 -9.21 16.22
CA PHE A 221 -11.21 -9.47 15.47
C PHE A 221 -12.44 -8.81 16.08
N ARG A 222 -13.39 -8.47 15.21
CA ARG A 222 -14.75 -8.09 15.63
C ARG A 222 -15.55 -9.37 15.86
N ILE A 223 -15.89 -9.64 17.12
CA ILE A 223 -16.54 -10.89 17.51
C ILE A 223 -18.06 -10.79 17.39
N LEU A 224 -18.65 -11.76 16.71
CA LEU A 224 -20.07 -12.10 16.76
C LEU A 224 -20.23 -13.44 17.47
N GLU A 225 -21.21 -13.57 18.36
CA GLU A 225 -21.45 -14.79 19.09
C GLU A 225 -22.80 -15.40 18.71
N ALA A 226 -22.87 -16.72 18.61
CA ALA A 226 -24.10 -17.45 18.45
C ALA A 226 -24.10 -18.68 19.40
N SER A 227 -25.21 -18.90 20.09
CA SER A 227 -25.36 -20.00 21.04
C SER A 227 -25.78 -21.32 20.38
N ASN A 228 -26.20 -21.29 19.13
CA ASN A 228 -26.64 -22.45 18.36
C ASN A 228 -26.66 -22.17 16.86
N GLY A 229 -26.92 -23.24 16.09
CA GLY A 229 -26.93 -23.17 14.62
C GLY A 229 -28.05 -22.28 14.04
N ALA A 230 -29.18 -22.12 14.72
CA ALA A 230 -30.27 -21.26 14.25
C ALA A 230 -29.87 -19.77 14.37
N GLU A 231 -29.33 -19.37 15.49
CA GLU A 231 -28.78 -18.02 15.72
C GLU A 231 -27.59 -17.72 14.80
N CYS A 232 -26.73 -18.73 14.56
CA CYS A 232 -25.64 -18.63 13.58
C CYS A 232 -26.17 -18.25 12.20
N VAL A 233 -27.19 -18.96 11.69
CA VAL A 233 -27.78 -18.69 10.37
C VAL A 233 -28.45 -17.31 10.34
N GLU A 234 -29.06 -16.87 11.42
CA GLU A 234 -29.67 -15.53 11.53
C GLU A 234 -28.62 -14.44 11.41
N LYS A 235 -27.52 -14.54 12.16
CA LYS A 235 -26.39 -13.60 12.12
C LYS A 235 -25.68 -13.59 10.78
N LEU A 236 -25.48 -14.76 10.15
CA LEU A 236 -24.92 -14.82 8.79
C LEU A 236 -25.82 -14.14 7.74
N LYS A 237 -27.14 -14.13 7.92
CA LYS A 237 -28.04 -13.38 7.01
C LYS A 237 -27.99 -11.88 7.26
N GLU A 238 -27.76 -11.47 8.48
CA GLU A 238 -27.69 -10.05 8.86
C GLU A 238 -26.33 -9.43 8.50
N TYR A 239 -25.24 -10.15 8.71
CA TYR A 239 -23.86 -9.63 8.60
C TYR A 239 -23.01 -10.30 7.50
N GLY A 240 -23.50 -11.38 6.88
CA GLY A 240 -22.71 -12.23 5.99
C GLY A 240 -22.80 -11.89 4.48
N THR A 241 -23.23 -10.70 4.11
CA THR A 241 -23.32 -10.25 2.71
C THR A 241 -22.22 -9.24 2.36
N GLY A 242 -20.97 -9.60 2.63
CA GLY A 242 -19.79 -8.89 2.17
C GLY A 242 -19.13 -9.64 1.03
#